data_d959c264d733e2e3a6d1010a2daedf8b
#
_entry.id   d959c264d733e2e3a6d1010a2daedf8b
#
_cell.length_a   1.000
_cell.length_b   1.000
_cell.length_c   1.000
_cell.angle_alpha   90.00
_cell.angle_beta   90.00
_cell.angle_gamma   90.00
#
_symmetry.space_group_name_H-M   'P 1'
#
loop_
_entity.id
_entity.type
_entity.pdbx_description
1 polymer ?
#
loop_
_entity_poly.entity_id
_entity_poly.type
_entity_poly.pdbx_seq_one_letter_code
_entity_poly.pdbx_strand_id
1 'polypeptide(L)'
;MYEQTNTMMETKTSFQIPQLLDGDNFTSEDLADDMEGLRLSFTRIKIPGGGHLQFEIPSGNPDVPDYAPYLEGVILYSHNSNAYWPEGSEYDDDQPPLCQSFDGKVGYGEPGGTCADCVLNQFGSDGNNKGKACKNMRMLYLLRSGENMPIQIA
;
A
#
# COMPACT_ATOMS: atom_id res chain seq x y z
N MET A 1 46.55 -21.17 10.49
CA MET A 1 45.80 -20.21 11.28
C MET A 1 45.25 -19.16 10.33
N TYR A 2 44.06 -19.34 9.82
CA TYR A 2 43.41 -18.43 8.86
C TYR A 2 42.46 -17.54 9.63
N GLU A 3 42.80 -16.27 9.80
CA GLU A 3 41.87 -15.25 10.28
C GLU A 3 40.86 -14.93 9.15
N GLN A 4 39.64 -15.36 9.37
CA GLN A 4 38.53 -14.87 8.58
C GLN A 4 38.13 -13.50 9.11
N THR A 5 38.58 -12.44 8.44
CA THR A 5 38.07 -11.10 8.62
C THR A 5 36.65 -11.05 8.04
N ASN A 6 35.68 -11.19 8.93
CA ASN A 6 34.25 -11.03 8.62
C ASN A 6 33.96 -9.53 8.43
N THR A 7 34.18 -9.03 7.22
CA THR A 7 33.80 -7.65 6.85
C THR A 7 32.28 -7.65 6.66
N MET A 8 31.54 -7.43 7.74
CA MET A 8 30.15 -7.01 7.63
C MET A 8 30.14 -5.68 6.88
N MET A 9 29.64 -5.69 5.65
CA MET A 9 29.20 -4.48 4.97
C MET A 9 28.06 -3.89 5.79
N GLU A 10 28.36 -2.89 6.61
CA GLU A 10 27.34 -2.00 7.18
C GLU A 10 26.76 -1.20 6.02
N THR A 11 25.64 -1.65 5.49
CA THR A 11 24.78 -0.82 4.65
C THR A 11 24.24 0.29 5.55
N LYS A 12 24.87 1.47 5.49
CA LYS A 12 24.34 2.68 6.11
C LYS A 12 23.04 3.04 5.40
N THR A 13 21.92 2.55 5.92
CA THR A 13 20.61 3.02 5.54
C THR A 13 20.46 4.44 6.11
N SER A 14 20.56 5.44 5.25
CA SER A 14 20.36 6.84 5.63
C SER A 14 18.90 7.18 5.45
N PHE A 15 18.12 7.13 6.54
CA PHE A 15 16.77 7.69 6.56
C PHE A 15 16.87 9.17 6.92
N GLN A 16 16.40 10.04 6.04
CA GLN A 16 16.22 11.45 6.37
C GLN A 16 14.86 11.59 7.07
N ILE A 17 14.89 11.71 8.38
CA ILE A 17 13.71 12.10 9.13
C ILE A 17 13.58 13.62 8.95
N PRO A 18 12.44 14.15 8.44
CA PRO A 18 12.20 15.57 8.41
C PRO A 18 12.39 16.13 9.82
N GLN A 19 13.29 17.08 9.99
CA GLN A 19 13.37 17.79 11.26
C GLN A 19 12.08 18.61 11.39
N LEU A 20 11.24 18.22 12.32
CA LEU A 20 10.19 19.09 12.79
C LEU A 20 10.88 20.32 13.35
N LEU A 21 10.59 21.47 12.76
CA LEU A 21 11.12 22.75 13.24
C LEU A 21 10.67 22.92 14.70
N ASP A 22 11.64 22.88 15.60
CA ASP A 22 11.43 23.17 17.01
C ASP A 22 10.83 24.59 17.13
N GLY A 23 9.61 24.70 17.59
CA GLY A 23 9.12 25.94 18.11
C GLY A 23 7.68 26.34 17.90
N ASP A 24 6.93 25.74 17.01
CA ASP A 24 5.52 26.06 16.87
C ASP A 24 4.64 24.89 17.28
N ASN A 25 3.72 25.16 18.21
CA ASN A 25 2.68 24.24 18.63
C ASN A 25 1.71 24.02 17.45
N PHE A 26 2.10 23.17 16.51
CA PHE A 26 1.19 22.70 15.49
C PHE A 26 0.10 21.86 16.15
N THR A 27 -1.10 22.36 16.13
CA THR A 27 -2.27 21.60 16.55
C THR A 27 -2.72 20.68 15.41
N SER A 28 -3.38 19.60 15.73
CA SER A 28 -3.98 18.73 14.72
C SER A 28 -5.04 19.43 13.86
N GLU A 29 -5.59 20.54 14.34
CA GLU A 29 -6.56 21.38 13.64
C GLU A 29 -5.87 22.23 12.58
N ASP A 30 -4.72 22.82 12.87
CA ASP A 30 -3.92 23.60 11.91
C ASP A 30 -3.47 22.69 10.73
N LEU A 31 -3.08 21.45 11.05
CA LEU A 31 -2.68 20.49 10.02
C LEU A 31 -3.87 20.03 9.15
N ALA A 32 -5.06 19.92 9.72
CA ALA A 32 -6.26 19.52 9.01
C ALA A 32 -6.71 20.57 7.99
N ASP A 33 -6.59 21.85 8.33
CA ASP A 33 -6.95 22.98 7.46
C ASP A 33 -5.97 23.10 6.29
N ASP A 34 -4.67 22.93 6.54
CA ASP A 34 -3.61 22.93 5.52
C ASP A 34 -3.68 21.68 4.60
N MET A 35 -4.28 20.59 5.07
CA MET A 35 -4.46 19.36 4.29
C MET A 35 -5.78 19.29 3.55
N GLU A 36 -6.69 20.26 3.72
CA GLU A 36 -7.97 20.29 3.02
C GLU A 36 -7.75 20.43 1.51
N GLY A 37 -8.18 19.43 0.77
CA GLY A 37 -8.00 19.37 -0.68
C GLY A 37 -6.66 18.80 -1.16
N LEU A 38 -5.71 18.53 -0.27
CA LEU A 38 -4.46 17.85 -0.60
C LEU A 38 -4.73 16.37 -0.88
N ARG A 39 -4.60 15.95 -2.13
CA ARG A 39 -4.58 14.54 -2.49
C ARG A 39 -3.13 14.05 -2.51
N LEU A 40 -2.71 13.37 -1.47
CA LEU A 40 -1.43 12.69 -1.47
C LEU A 40 -1.50 11.50 -2.44
N SER A 41 -0.74 11.59 -3.53
CA SER A 41 -0.58 10.49 -4.47
C SER A 41 0.73 9.77 -4.17
N PHE A 42 0.62 8.50 -3.83
CA PHE A 42 1.78 7.64 -3.59
C PHE A 42 2.00 6.72 -4.78
N THR A 43 3.25 6.45 -5.11
CA THR A 43 3.58 5.40 -6.07
C THR A 43 3.14 4.05 -5.49
N ARG A 44 2.27 3.35 -6.20
CA ARG A 44 1.75 2.05 -5.78
C ARG A 44 2.59 0.93 -6.38
N ILE A 45 2.98 -0.01 -5.51
CA ILE A 45 3.64 -1.24 -5.90
C ILE A 45 2.75 -2.42 -5.52
N LYS A 46 2.50 -3.29 -6.48
CA LYS A 46 1.70 -4.49 -6.27
C LYS A 46 2.52 -5.61 -5.66
N ILE A 47 1.90 -6.40 -4.80
CA ILE A 47 2.50 -7.65 -4.33
C ILE A 47 2.51 -8.64 -5.49
N PRO A 48 3.66 -9.24 -5.83
CA PRO A 48 3.75 -10.22 -6.91
C PRO A 48 2.80 -11.40 -6.68
N GLY A 49 2.10 -11.79 -7.73
CA GLY A 49 1.18 -12.93 -7.71
C GLY A 49 1.36 -13.80 -8.95
N GLY A 50 0.61 -14.90 -9.07
CA GLY A 50 0.60 -15.70 -10.28
C GLY A 50 1.92 -16.37 -10.67
N GLY A 51 2.83 -16.58 -9.71
CA GLY A 51 4.16 -17.18 -9.95
C GLY A 51 5.27 -16.18 -10.22
N HIS A 52 4.99 -14.90 -10.26
CA HIS A 52 6.02 -13.85 -10.27
C HIS A 52 6.68 -13.74 -8.90
N LEU A 53 8.02 -13.69 -8.88
CA LEU A 53 8.82 -13.65 -7.65
C LEU A 53 9.49 -12.30 -7.40
N GLN A 54 9.17 -11.29 -8.21
CA GLN A 54 9.80 -9.98 -8.15
C GLN A 54 8.74 -8.88 -8.13
N PHE A 55 9.00 -7.86 -7.33
CA PHE A 55 8.23 -6.62 -7.35
C PHE A 55 8.60 -5.82 -8.60
N GLU A 56 7.60 -5.31 -9.28
CA GLU A 56 7.76 -4.33 -10.34
C GLU A 56 7.79 -2.93 -9.72
N ILE A 57 8.90 -2.24 -9.90
CA ILE A 57 9.13 -0.91 -9.33
C ILE A 57 9.10 0.10 -10.47
N PRO A 58 8.24 1.13 -10.43
CA PRO A 58 8.26 2.19 -11.42
C PRO A 58 9.64 2.85 -11.48
N SER A 59 10.21 2.87 -12.66
CA SER A 59 11.48 3.55 -12.94
C SER A 59 11.23 4.96 -13.50
N GLY A 60 12.30 5.71 -13.75
CA GLY A 60 12.21 6.99 -14.46
C GLY A 60 11.73 6.88 -15.92
N ASN A 61 11.70 5.68 -16.47
CA ASN A 61 11.14 5.38 -17.78
C ASN A 61 9.91 4.48 -17.60
N PRO A 62 8.67 4.96 -17.90
CA PRO A 62 7.46 4.20 -17.69
C PRO A 62 7.37 2.90 -18.52
N ASP A 63 8.11 2.81 -19.63
CA ASP A 63 8.11 1.65 -20.51
C ASP A 63 9.07 0.54 -20.05
N VAL A 64 9.91 0.83 -19.05
CA VAL A 64 10.94 -0.12 -18.56
C VAL A 64 10.97 -0.07 -17.04
N PRO A 65 10.10 -0.82 -16.36
CA PRO A 65 10.13 -0.91 -14.90
C PRO A 65 11.38 -1.63 -14.40
N ASP A 66 11.79 -1.29 -13.19
CA ASP A 66 12.81 -2.04 -12.46
C ASP A 66 12.17 -3.23 -11.73
N TYR A 67 12.95 -4.28 -11.52
CA TYR A 67 12.50 -5.47 -10.79
C TYR A 67 13.35 -5.73 -9.57
N ALA A 68 12.71 -5.99 -8.43
CA ALA A 68 13.39 -6.34 -7.19
C ALA A 68 12.78 -7.57 -6.52
N PRO A 69 13.59 -8.51 -6.03
CA PRO A 69 13.11 -9.70 -5.34
C PRO A 69 12.57 -9.41 -3.94
N TYR A 70 12.93 -8.29 -3.35
CA TYR A 70 12.48 -7.82 -2.04
C TYR A 70 12.45 -6.29 -2.00
N LEU A 71 11.64 -5.76 -1.09
CA LEU A 71 11.60 -4.34 -0.76
C LEU A 71 12.08 -4.17 0.67
N GLU A 72 12.98 -3.21 0.87
CA GLU A 72 13.55 -2.88 2.18
C GLU A 72 13.23 -1.43 2.54
N GLY A 73 12.82 -1.21 3.78
CA GLY A 73 12.49 0.12 4.26
C GLY A 73 11.81 0.11 5.62
N VAL A 74 11.31 1.26 6.03
CA VAL A 74 10.55 1.45 7.27
C VAL A 74 9.06 1.59 6.94
N ILE A 75 8.23 0.77 7.56
CA ILE A 75 6.77 0.91 7.46
C ILE A 75 6.37 2.09 8.34
N LEU A 76 5.95 3.19 7.71
CA LEU A 76 5.51 4.40 8.40
C LEU A 76 4.07 4.27 8.89
N TYR A 77 3.22 3.63 8.09
CA TYR A 77 1.79 3.50 8.37
C TYR A 77 1.21 2.28 7.67
N SER A 78 0.12 1.75 8.23
CA SER A 78 -0.66 0.71 7.56
C SER A 78 -2.13 0.81 7.95
N HIS A 79 -3.02 0.48 7.01
CA HIS A 79 -4.45 0.42 7.26
C HIS A 79 -5.12 -0.68 6.45
N ASN A 80 -6.31 -1.09 6.87
CA ASN A 80 -7.13 -2.01 6.10
C ASN A 80 -7.79 -1.26 4.93
N SER A 81 -8.04 -1.99 3.85
CA SER A 81 -8.80 -1.52 2.70
C SER A 81 -9.56 -2.70 2.12
N ASN A 82 -10.75 -2.46 1.61
CA ASN A 82 -11.54 -3.48 0.93
C ASN A 82 -11.92 -2.99 -0.45
N ALA A 83 -11.99 -3.91 -1.42
CA ALA A 83 -12.42 -3.59 -2.76
C ALA A 83 -13.19 -4.77 -3.37
N TYR A 84 -14.24 -4.47 -4.12
CA TYR A 84 -15.05 -5.45 -4.80
C TYR A 84 -15.15 -5.14 -6.29
N TRP A 85 -14.84 -6.16 -7.10
CA TRP A 85 -15.08 -6.21 -8.53
C TRP A 85 -16.08 -7.32 -8.81
N PRO A 86 -17.12 -7.10 -9.63
CA PRO A 86 -18.06 -8.14 -10.05
C PRO A 86 -17.37 -9.31 -10.75
N GLU A 87 -17.96 -10.49 -10.67
CA GLU A 87 -17.49 -11.65 -11.45
C GLU A 87 -17.49 -11.34 -12.96
N GLY A 88 -16.41 -11.76 -13.63
CA GLY A 88 -16.23 -11.52 -15.07
C GLY A 88 -15.58 -10.16 -15.39
N SER A 89 -15.40 -9.27 -14.43
CA SER A 89 -14.44 -8.18 -14.57
C SER A 89 -13.05 -8.76 -14.32
N GLU A 90 -12.21 -8.78 -15.34
CA GLU A 90 -10.80 -9.05 -15.11
C GLU A 90 -10.26 -7.97 -14.17
N TYR A 91 -9.42 -8.40 -13.22
CA TYR A 91 -8.70 -7.45 -12.38
C TYR A 91 -7.74 -6.67 -13.29
N ASP A 92 -8.23 -5.54 -13.74
CA ASP A 92 -7.48 -4.59 -14.53
C ASP A 92 -7.27 -3.35 -13.63
N ASP A 93 -6.05 -2.88 -13.53
CA ASP A 93 -5.74 -1.67 -12.77
C ASP A 93 -6.47 -0.43 -13.27
N ASP A 94 -6.90 -0.47 -14.53
CA ASP A 94 -7.61 0.63 -15.16
C ASP A 94 -9.11 0.62 -14.83
N GLN A 95 -9.63 -0.46 -14.22
CA GLN A 95 -11.02 -0.52 -13.81
C GLN A 95 -11.17 -0.27 -12.30
N PRO A 96 -11.83 0.82 -11.91
CA PRO A 96 -12.11 1.07 -10.51
C PRO A 96 -13.03 -0.02 -9.94
N PRO A 97 -12.89 -0.36 -8.65
CA PRO A 97 -13.80 -1.30 -7.99
C PRO A 97 -15.22 -0.74 -7.97
N LEU A 98 -16.22 -1.61 -8.05
CA LEU A 98 -17.62 -1.24 -7.92
C LEU A 98 -17.94 -0.77 -6.51
N CYS A 99 -17.28 -1.34 -5.51
CA CYS A 99 -17.34 -0.89 -4.11
C CYS A 99 -15.93 -0.85 -3.53
N GLN A 100 -15.59 0.21 -2.82
CA GLN A 100 -14.29 0.39 -2.19
C GLN A 100 -14.44 0.92 -0.76
N SER A 101 -13.61 0.43 0.14
CA SER A 101 -13.47 0.95 1.49
C SER A 101 -12.00 1.32 1.75
N PHE A 102 -11.76 2.53 2.22
CA PHE A 102 -10.41 3.04 2.51
C PHE A 102 -9.94 2.70 3.94
N ASP A 103 -10.85 2.26 4.79
CA ASP A 103 -10.56 1.92 6.20
C ASP A 103 -10.93 0.46 6.56
N GLY A 104 -11.54 -0.26 5.60
CA GLY A 104 -12.06 -1.59 5.81
C GLY A 104 -13.37 -1.65 6.61
N LYS A 105 -13.99 -0.49 6.92
CA LYS A 105 -15.20 -0.38 7.75
C LYS A 105 -16.40 0.10 6.97
N VAL A 106 -16.25 1.16 6.19
CA VAL A 106 -17.34 1.78 5.42
C VAL A 106 -17.01 1.68 3.93
N GLY A 107 -17.91 1.08 3.16
CA GLY A 107 -17.83 0.94 1.72
C GLY A 107 -18.52 2.08 0.99
N TYR A 108 -17.90 2.53 -0.09
CA TYR A 108 -18.41 3.53 -1.03
C TYR A 108 -18.60 2.87 -2.40
N GLY A 109 -19.73 3.12 -3.03
CA GLY A 109 -20.13 2.49 -4.30
C GLY A 109 -21.26 1.47 -4.09
N GLU A 110 -21.29 0.40 -4.85
CA GLU A 110 -22.31 -0.64 -4.77
C GLU A 110 -21.70 -1.97 -4.27
N PRO A 111 -22.23 -2.57 -3.18
CA PRO A 111 -23.44 -2.18 -2.41
C PRO A 111 -23.23 -1.02 -1.42
N GLY A 112 -21.99 -0.65 -1.11
CA GLY A 112 -21.73 0.38 -0.10
C GLY A 112 -22.07 -0.04 1.33
N GLY A 113 -22.03 0.92 2.28
CA GLY A 113 -22.43 0.70 3.67
C GLY A 113 -21.39 0.00 4.54
N THR A 114 -21.83 -0.64 5.62
CA THR A 114 -20.95 -1.26 6.61
C THR A 114 -20.32 -2.53 6.07
N CYS A 115 -18.98 -2.57 5.99
CA CYS A 115 -18.24 -3.71 5.46
C CYS A 115 -18.40 -4.99 6.30
N ALA A 116 -18.60 -4.87 7.62
CA ALA A 116 -18.75 -6.02 8.51
C ALA A 116 -20.03 -6.82 8.23
N ASP A 117 -21.10 -6.13 7.84
CA ASP A 117 -22.42 -6.73 7.58
C ASP A 117 -22.63 -7.03 6.09
N CYS A 118 -21.69 -6.65 5.23
CA CYS A 118 -21.79 -6.82 3.79
C CYS A 118 -21.75 -8.30 3.39
N VAL A 119 -22.74 -8.75 2.64
CA VAL A 119 -22.83 -10.14 2.15
C VAL A 119 -21.64 -10.54 1.26
N LEU A 120 -21.07 -9.60 0.50
CA LEU A 120 -19.90 -9.82 -0.35
C LEU A 120 -18.60 -9.96 0.45
N ASN A 121 -18.61 -9.53 1.72
CA ASN A 121 -17.48 -9.64 2.63
C ASN A 121 -17.58 -10.87 3.55
N GLN A 122 -18.51 -11.77 3.30
CA GLN A 122 -18.63 -13.03 4.02
C GLN A 122 -17.95 -14.17 3.26
N PHE A 123 -17.40 -15.16 3.99
CA PHE A 123 -16.86 -16.35 3.36
C PHE A 123 -17.96 -17.12 2.62
N GLY A 124 -17.63 -17.63 1.43
CA GLY A 124 -18.55 -18.30 0.56
C GLY A 124 -19.27 -17.39 -0.45
N SER A 125 -18.97 -16.08 -0.44
CA SER A 125 -19.59 -15.11 -1.37
C SER A 125 -18.90 -15.01 -2.73
N ASP A 126 -17.79 -15.71 -2.93
CA ASP A 126 -16.95 -15.67 -4.14
C ASP A 126 -17.44 -16.54 -5.31
N GLY A 127 -18.67 -17.00 -5.29
CA GLY A 127 -19.21 -17.91 -6.32
C GLY A 127 -18.67 -19.36 -6.24
N ASN A 128 -17.50 -19.59 -5.68
CA ASN A 128 -16.90 -20.89 -5.45
C ASN A 128 -17.10 -21.43 -4.04
N ASN A 129 -17.80 -20.69 -3.19
CA ASN A 129 -18.11 -20.99 -1.79
C ASN A 129 -16.85 -21.21 -0.89
N LYS A 130 -15.70 -20.67 -1.26
CA LYS A 130 -14.44 -20.84 -0.49
C LYS A 130 -13.85 -19.53 0.01
N GLY A 131 -14.09 -18.45 -0.70
CA GLY A 131 -13.51 -17.15 -0.39
C GLY A 131 -14.55 -16.05 -0.17
N LYS A 132 -14.09 -14.82 -0.18
CA LYS A 132 -14.92 -13.63 -0.16
C LYS A 132 -14.88 -12.97 -1.53
N ALA A 133 -16.03 -12.55 -2.05
CA ALA A 133 -16.09 -11.75 -3.27
C ALA A 133 -15.39 -10.39 -3.08
N CYS A 134 -15.59 -9.76 -1.92
CA CYS A 134 -14.87 -8.56 -1.53
C CYS A 134 -13.44 -8.89 -1.10
N LYS A 135 -12.45 -8.28 -1.75
CA LYS A 135 -11.02 -8.44 -1.42
C LYS A 135 -10.68 -7.59 -0.21
N ASN A 136 -10.20 -8.25 0.85
CA ASN A 136 -9.68 -7.56 2.02
C ASN A 136 -8.17 -7.43 1.89
N MET A 137 -7.68 -6.21 1.94
CA MET A 137 -6.28 -5.86 1.73
C MET A 137 -5.71 -5.12 2.93
N ARG A 138 -4.40 -5.20 3.11
CA ARG A 138 -3.65 -4.35 4.02
C ARG A 138 -2.76 -3.43 3.20
N MET A 139 -3.04 -2.14 3.26
CA MET A 139 -2.20 -1.13 2.62
C MET A 139 -1.02 -0.82 3.54
N LEU A 140 0.18 -0.85 3.00
CA LEU A 140 1.42 -0.49 3.69
C LEU A 140 2.04 0.73 3.04
N TYR A 141 2.58 1.62 3.85
CA TYR A 141 3.36 2.77 3.39
C TYR A 141 4.81 2.58 3.83
N LEU A 142 5.66 2.26 2.88
CA LEU A 142 7.06 1.92 3.08
C LEU A 142 7.96 3.06 2.62
N LEU A 143 8.78 3.59 3.54
CA LEU A 143 9.84 4.54 3.20
C LEU A 143 11.13 3.76 2.94
N ARG A 144 11.65 3.84 1.72
CA ARG A 144 12.91 3.22 1.34
C ARG A 144 14.09 4.15 1.64
N SER A 145 15.27 3.57 1.82
CA SER A 145 16.50 4.33 2.06
C SER A 145 16.79 5.28 0.89
N GLY A 146 17.10 6.54 1.21
CA GLY A 146 17.40 7.58 0.21
C GLY A 146 16.19 8.23 -0.44
N GLU A 147 14.98 7.80 -0.12
CA GLU A 147 13.74 8.41 -0.61
C GLU A 147 13.12 9.31 0.46
N ASN A 148 12.44 10.35 0.02
CA ASN A 148 11.72 11.29 0.87
C ASN A 148 10.20 11.08 0.86
N MET A 149 9.70 10.21 -0.02
CA MET A 149 8.29 9.85 -0.13
C MET A 149 8.12 8.34 0.02
N PRO A 150 7.14 7.89 0.81
CA PRO A 150 6.85 6.47 0.91
C PRO A 150 6.19 5.94 -0.36
N ILE A 151 6.42 4.66 -0.63
CA ILE A 151 5.67 3.88 -1.59
C ILE A 151 4.49 3.19 -0.91
N GLN A 152 3.40 3.01 -1.62
CA GLN A 152 2.23 2.28 -1.17
C GLN A 152 2.28 0.84 -1.72
N ILE A 153 2.14 -0.14 -0.82
CA ILE A 153 2.12 -1.57 -1.17
C ILE A 153 0.77 -2.15 -0.82
N ALA A 154 0.16 -2.88 -1.75
CA ALA A 154 -1.12 -3.58 -1.56
C ALA A 154 -1.20 -4.87 -2.37
#